data_79d74b487048e8b99b08c354d78bcaf8
#
_entry.id   79d74b487048e8b99b08c354d78bcaf8
#
_cell.length_a   1.000
_cell.length_b   1.000
_cell.length_c   1.000
_cell.angle_alpha   90.00
_cell.angle_beta   90.00
_cell.angle_gamma   90.00
#
_symmetry.space_group_name_H-M   'P 1'
#
loop_
_entity.id
_entity.type
_entity.pdbx_description
1 polymer ?
#
loop_
_entity_poly.entity_id
_entity_poly.type
_entity_poly.pdbx_seq_one_letter_code
_entity_poly.pdbx_strand_id
1 'polypeptide(L)'
;RLVANGPTNQLVTWLNDPAAQDPAIAGGKGSALARMTEKGMPVPDGFVVTSGAFLMSASFQLLQALTPILRASATDTDAIGEASEHAMAAIASSPINPMLIDAISEAYKTMGGDAVSVRSSATAEDMADASFAGQYDSFLNILTFDNMVQGVRDVWASLYSTRAIAYRIQSGVPNSSVGMAVVVQRQIHPDASGVMFTRDPVTGANRFVVSAALGLGEGVVAGEAPADRVELDPNTGAAIKTEVVSKDAMVAALPEGSTSRVGVPEWRRLQPALGERSLVRLSELARQLEAMFGGPQDIEFAVVDEEVHLLQSRPITTLDDVEPTDATEWDGWVDPKFSWAQSFLGVFAGPVYQLQLDVADAFSDGMRQCFEETGAERTRNHIMTLVNDFVYVRVPEIDADVLAGG
;
A
#
# COMPACT_ATOMS: atom_id res chain seq x y z
N ARG A 1 8.89 16.93 27.01
CA ARG A 1 9.12 18.20 26.27
C ARG A 1 8.79 17.87 24.81
N LEU A 2 7.61 18.28 24.34
CA LEU A 2 7.27 18.35 22.93
C LEU A 2 8.25 19.34 22.29
N VAL A 3 9.05 18.87 21.32
CA VAL A 3 10.03 19.69 20.63
C VAL A 3 9.28 20.54 19.61
N ALA A 4 9.00 21.79 20.00
CA ALA A 4 8.58 22.84 19.09
C ALA A 4 9.82 23.45 18.44
N ASN A 5 10.23 22.98 17.30
CA ASN A 5 11.18 23.67 16.44
C ASN A 5 10.85 23.34 14.96
N GLY A 6 9.90 24.06 14.40
CA GLY A 6 9.56 24.14 12.99
C GLY A 6 8.68 25.36 12.72
N PRO A 7 8.51 25.84 11.49
CA PRO A 7 7.67 26.99 11.16
C PRO A 7 6.20 26.68 11.43
N THR A 8 5.76 26.98 12.65
CA THR A 8 4.59 26.39 13.31
C THR A 8 3.26 27.13 13.07
N ASN A 9 3.14 27.92 12.00
CA ASN A 9 1.91 28.72 11.79
C ASN A 9 1.11 28.37 10.53
N GLN A 10 1.58 27.46 9.68
CA GLN A 10 0.87 27.10 8.47
C GLN A 10 -0.02 25.88 8.72
N LEU A 11 -1.35 26.07 8.77
CA LEU A 11 -2.31 24.99 9.01
C LEU A 11 -2.56 24.14 7.78
N VAL A 12 -2.48 24.78 6.60
CA VAL A 12 -2.67 24.16 5.29
C VAL A 12 -1.54 24.63 4.36
N THR A 13 -1.00 23.74 3.55
CA THR A 13 -0.01 24.05 2.51
C THR A 13 -0.40 23.38 1.20
N TRP A 14 -0.17 24.05 0.06
CA TRP A 14 -0.45 23.48 -1.25
C TRP A 14 0.66 22.54 -1.69
N LEU A 15 0.35 21.54 -2.53
CA LEU A 15 1.37 20.61 -3.07
C LEU A 15 2.43 21.31 -3.92
N ASN A 16 2.12 22.49 -4.48
CA ASN A 16 3.07 23.31 -5.22
C ASN A 16 3.83 24.34 -4.35
N ASP A 17 3.58 24.38 -3.04
CA ASP A 17 4.32 25.20 -2.10
C ASP A 17 5.60 24.47 -1.66
N PRO A 18 6.78 25.13 -1.67
CA PRO A 18 8.03 24.53 -1.18
C PRO A 18 7.94 23.96 0.25
N ALA A 19 7.11 24.55 1.13
CA ALA A 19 6.91 24.06 2.48
C ALA A 19 6.32 22.64 2.53
N ALA A 20 5.54 22.23 1.52
CA ALA A 20 4.99 20.89 1.44
C ALA A 20 6.05 19.81 1.15
N GLN A 21 7.26 20.18 0.75
CA GLN A 21 8.35 19.22 0.51
C GLN A 21 9.02 18.74 1.81
N ASP A 22 8.76 19.41 2.92
CA ASP A 22 9.26 18.99 4.23
C ASP A 22 8.37 17.87 4.82
N PRO A 23 8.90 16.65 5.00
CA PRO A 23 8.13 15.53 5.55
C PRO A 23 7.72 15.78 7.02
N ALA A 24 8.37 16.68 7.73
CA ALA A 24 7.93 17.08 9.06
C ALA A 24 6.63 17.91 9.04
N ILE A 25 6.32 18.58 7.91
CA ILE A 25 5.12 19.39 7.71
C ILE A 25 4.04 18.57 7.00
N ALA A 26 4.39 17.94 5.87
CA ALA A 26 3.43 17.31 4.97
C ALA A 26 3.33 15.78 5.11
N GLY A 27 4.17 15.17 5.94
CA GLY A 27 4.32 13.72 6.01
C GLY A 27 5.03 13.14 4.78
N GLY A 28 5.26 11.83 4.75
CA GLY A 28 5.96 11.16 3.67
C GLY A 28 5.25 11.30 2.32
N LYS A 29 3.98 10.88 2.23
CA LYS A 29 3.19 10.98 0.99
C LYS A 29 3.06 12.42 0.50
N GLY A 30 2.72 13.37 1.39
CA GLY A 30 2.57 14.78 1.03
C GLY A 30 3.86 15.37 0.46
N SER A 31 5.00 15.09 1.09
CA SER A 31 6.30 15.59 0.65
C SER A 31 6.72 14.97 -0.69
N ALA A 32 6.47 13.69 -0.92
CA ALA A 32 6.73 13.04 -2.20
C ALA A 32 5.87 13.65 -3.32
N LEU A 33 4.56 13.84 -3.09
CA LEU A 33 3.65 14.49 -4.03
C LEU A 33 4.09 15.93 -4.34
N ALA A 34 4.48 16.70 -3.34
CA ALA A 34 4.95 18.08 -3.52
C ALA A 34 6.24 18.14 -4.37
N ARG A 35 7.19 17.25 -4.14
CA ARG A 35 8.41 17.12 -4.95
C ARG A 35 8.11 16.74 -6.40
N MET A 36 7.18 15.82 -6.63
CA MET A 36 6.72 15.46 -7.96
C MET A 36 6.04 16.65 -8.67
N THR A 37 5.19 17.39 -7.95
CA THR A 37 4.51 18.58 -8.45
C THR A 37 5.51 19.67 -8.87
N GLU A 38 6.54 19.92 -8.06
CA GLU A 38 7.62 20.87 -8.39
C GLU A 38 8.32 20.51 -9.71
N LYS A 39 8.48 19.23 -9.99
CA LYS A 39 9.09 18.73 -11.23
C LYS A 39 8.13 18.74 -12.43
N GLY A 40 6.90 19.24 -12.26
CA GLY A 40 5.90 19.28 -13.32
C GLY A 40 5.35 17.91 -13.71
N MET A 41 5.46 16.93 -12.83
CA MET A 41 4.87 15.61 -13.06
C MET A 41 3.33 15.67 -12.95
N PRO A 42 2.60 14.75 -13.59
CA PRO A 42 1.13 14.76 -13.63
C PRO A 42 0.53 14.30 -12.31
N VAL A 43 0.67 15.12 -11.28
CA VAL A 43 0.07 14.93 -9.95
C VAL A 43 -1.23 15.71 -9.91
N PRO A 44 -2.37 15.11 -9.50
CA PRO A 44 -3.61 15.86 -9.31
C PRO A 44 -3.45 16.99 -8.29
N ASP A 45 -4.13 18.13 -8.52
CA ASP A 45 -4.11 19.26 -7.60
C ASP A 45 -4.52 18.86 -6.19
N GLY A 46 -3.91 19.49 -5.19
CA GLY A 46 -4.22 19.20 -3.81
C GLY A 46 -3.52 20.11 -2.82
N PHE A 47 -3.92 19.97 -1.58
CA PHE A 47 -3.29 20.61 -0.44
C PHE A 47 -3.09 19.62 0.71
N VAL A 48 -2.28 20.01 1.67
CA VAL A 48 -1.97 19.21 2.85
C VAL A 48 -2.45 19.97 4.10
N VAL A 49 -3.28 19.32 4.91
CA VAL A 49 -3.50 19.72 6.30
C VAL A 49 -2.27 19.25 7.07
N THR A 50 -1.50 20.18 7.61
CA THR A 50 -0.16 19.92 8.12
C THR A 50 -0.14 19.10 9.41
N SER A 51 0.97 18.45 9.70
CA SER A 51 1.20 17.78 10.99
C SER A 51 1.07 18.75 12.18
N GLY A 52 1.44 20.04 11.99
CA GLY A 52 1.24 21.10 12.96
C GLY A 52 -0.23 21.37 13.27
N ALA A 53 -1.11 21.29 12.26
CA ALA A 53 -2.56 21.43 12.44
C ALA A 53 -3.13 20.30 13.31
N PHE A 54 -2.67 19.07 13.13
CA PHE A 54 -3.01 17.95 13.99
C PHE A 54 -2.61 18.22 15.46
N LEU A 55 -1.38 18.65 15.70
CA LEU A 55 -0.89 18.94 17.05
C LEU A 55 -1.67 20.09 17.72
N MET A 56 -2.07 21.11 16.95
CA MET A 56 -2.92 22.20 17.47
C MET A 56 -4.34 21.76 17.81
N SER A 57 -4.82 20.70 17.17
CA SER A 57 -6.14 20.12 17.41
C SER A 57 -6.14 19.08 18.53
N ALA A 58 -4.95 18.71 19.04
CA ALA A 58 -4.82 17.75 20.13
C ALA A 58 -5.41 18.32 21.44
N SER A 59 -6.51 17.74 21.89
CA SER A 59 -7.17 18.10 23.13
C SER A 59 -6.50 17.49 24.35
N PHE A 60 -6.77 18.06 25.54
CA PHE A 60 -6.33 17.46 26.80
C PHE A 60 -6.92 16.05 26.98
N GLN A 61 -8.12 15.79 26.50
CA GLN A 61 -8.76 14.47 26.50
C GLN A 61 -7.99 13.45 25.66
N LEU A 62 -7.51 13.88 24.47
CA LEU A 62 -6.63 13.03 23.66
C LEU A 62 -5.33 12.71 24.39
N LEU A 63 -4.69 13.69 25.01
CA LEU A 63 -3.45 13.43 25.77
C LEU A 63 -3.67 12.45 26.93
N GLN A 64 -4.82 12.52 27.61
CA GLN A 64 -5.18 11.54 28.63
C GLN A 64 -5.39 10.14 28.05
N ALA A 65 -6.10 10.03 26.93
CA ALA A 65 -6.36 8.77 26.23
C ALA A 65 -5.06 8.10 25.70
N LEU A 66 -4.05 8.89 25.34
CA LEU A 66 -2.75 8.39 24.88
C LEU A 66 -1.85 7.87 26.00
N THR A 67 -2.11 8.24 27.25
CA THR A 67 -1.25 7.86 28.41
C THR A 67 -1.11 6.32 28.57
N PRO A 68 -2.17 5.50 28.44
CA PRO A 68 -2.05 4.04 28.45
C PRO A 68 -1.21 3.50 27.28
N ILE A 69 -1.38 4.06 26.07
CA ILE A 69 -0.65 3.65 24.86
C ILE A 69 0.87 3.83 25.05
N LEU A 70 1.29 4.92 25.72
CA LEU A 70 2.71 5.17 25.97
C LEU A 70 3.35 4.15 26.92
N ARG A 71 2.54 3.35 27.62
CA ARG A 71 2.98 2.34 28.59
C ARG A 71 2.68 0.90 28.15
N ALA A 72 1.91 0.71 27.08
CA ALA A 72 1.52 -0.60 26.59
C ALA A 72 2.72 -1.38 26.06
N SER A 73 2.75 -2.68 26.33
CA SER A 73 3.66 -3.64 25.71
C SER A 73 3.03 -4.17 24.41
N ALA A 74 3.84 -4.53 23.42
CA ALA A 74 3.37 -5.14 22.18
C ALA A 74 2.55 -6.42 22.36
N THR A 75 2.72 -7.09 23.51
CA THR A 75 2.03 -8.35 23.85
C THR A 75 0.69 -8.15 24.57
N ASP A 76 0.37 -6.91 24.96
CA ASP A 76 -0.88 -6.60 25.68
C ASP A 76 -1.96 -6.10 24.70
N THR A 77 -2.52 -7.01 23.91
CA THR A 77 -3.49 -6.70 22.86
C THR A 77 -4.78 -6.08 23.41
N ASP A 78 -5.23 -6.47 24.61
CA ASP A 78 -6.45 -5.95 25.20
C ASP A 78 -6.26 -4.51 25.66
N ALA A 79 -5.15 -4.20 26.35
CA ALA A 79 -4.82 -2.83 26.73
C ALA A 79 -4.59 -1.92 25.54
N ILE A 80 -4.00 -2.42 24.45
CA ILE A 80 -3.85 -1.69 23.19
C ILE A 80 -5.22 -1.41 22.57
N GLY A 81 -6.14 -2.40 22.58
CA GLY A 81 -7.50 -2.28 22.05
C GLY A 81 -8.30 -1.19 22.79
N GLU A 82 -8.36 -1.26 24.13
CA GLU A 82 -9.06 -0.26 24.95
C GLU A 82 -8.49 1.17 24.75
N ALA A 83 -7.16 1.27 24.75
CA ALA A 83 -6.48 2.55 24.57
C ALA A 83 -6.70 3.13 23.16
N SER A 84 -6.76 2.28 22.14
CA SER A 84 -7.11 2.63 20.76
C SER A 84 -8.52 3.23 20.69
N GLU A 85 -9.52 2.53 21.22
CA GLU A 85 -10.91 2.99 21.24
C GLU A 85 -11.06 4.36 21.92
N HIS A 86 -10.43 4.53 23.09
CA HIS A 86 -10.46 5.79 23.82
C HIS A 86 -9.79 6.93 23.05
N ALA A 87 -8.65 6.68 22.42
CA ALA A 87 -7.94 7.70 21.64
C ALA A 87 -8.71 8.10 20.38
N MET A 88 -9.25 7.12 19.64
CA MET A 88 -10.06 7.37 18.45
C MET A 88 -11.35 8.14 18.81
N ALA A 89 -12.03 7.76 19.90
CA ALA A 89 -13.22 8.48 20.38
C ALA A 89 -12.90 9.92 20.82
N ALA A 90 -11.74 10.12 21.47
CA ALA A 90 -11.31 11.47 21.87
C ALA A 90 -11.04 12.37 20.66
N ILE A 91 -10.46 11.85 19.58
CA ILE A 91 -10.26 12.60 18.32
C ILE A 91 -11.61 12.89 17.66
N ALA A 92 -12.47 11.89 17.53
CA ALA A 92 -13.78 12.02 16.89
C ALA A 92 -14.67 13.06 17.58
N SER A 93 -14.59 13.17 18.93
CA SER A 93 -15.37 14.12 19.73
C SER A 93 -14.72 15.49 19.90
N SER A 94 -13.42 15.63 19.59
CA SER A 94 -12.71 16.91 19.76
C SER A 94 -13.15 17.92 18.71
N PRO A 95 -13.48 19.17 19.11
CA PRO A 95 -13.77 20.22 18.16
C PRO A 95 -12.50 20.57 17.37
N ILE A 96 -12.62 20.67 16.05
CA ILE A 96 -11.54 21.21 15.22
C ILE A 96 -11.46 22.73 15.46
N ASN A 97 -10.23 23.24 15.54
CA ASN A 97 -9.98 24.68 15.69
C ASN A 97 -10.68 25.45 14.55
N PRO A 98 -11.51 26.48 14.85
CA PRO A 98 -12.19 27.27 13.82
C PRO A 98 -11.26 27.86 12.75
N MET A 99 -10.05 28.32 13.13
CA MET A 99 -9.07 28.82 12.18
C MET A 99 -8.63 27.73 11.17
N LEU A 100 -8.56 26.48 11.62
CA LEU A 100 -8.25 25.36 10.73
C LEU A 100 -9.42 25.07 9.78
N ILE A 101 -10.65 25.09 10.28
CA ILE A 101 -11.85 24.95 9.45
C ILE A 101 -11.90 26.02 8.37
N ASP A 102 -11.61 27.27 8.72
CA ASP A 102 -11.58 28.39 7.76
C ASP A 102 -10.48 28.19 6.71
N ALA A 103 -9.28 27.78 7.13
CA ALA A 103 -8.15 27.51 6.21
C ALA A 103 -8.46 26.35 5.24
N ILE A 104 -9.04 25.25 5.74
CA ILE A 104 -9.45 24.11 4.90
C ILE A 104 -10.56 24.54 3.93
N SER A 105 -11.55 25.33 4.41
CA SER A 105 -12.66 25.82 3.59
C SER A 105 -12.18 26.69 2.43
N GLU A 106 -11.22 27.57 2.69
CA GLU A 106 -10.61 28.43 1.67
C GLU A 106 -9.85 27.60 0.63
N ALA A 107 -9.03 26.63 1.09
CA ALA A 107 -8.28 25.75 0.20
C ALA A 107 -9.21 24.87 -0.66
N TYR A 108 -10.25 24.28 -0.09
CA TYR A 108 -11.23 23.47 -0.80
C TYR A 108 -11.98 24.27 -1.87
N LYS A 109 -12.44 25.49 -1.53
CA LYS A 109 -13.07 26.39 -2.50
C LYS A 109 -12.13 26.80 -3.63
N THR A 110 -10.88 27.10 -3.30
CA THR A 110 -9.86 27.47 -4.30
C THR A 110 -9.57 26.31 -5.25
N MET A 111 -9.65 25.06 -4.78
CA MET A 111 -9.50 23.85 -5.60
C MET A 111 -10.74 23.57 -6.48
N GLY A 112 -11.85 24.30 -6.32
CA GLY A 112 -13.07 24.19 -7.10
C GLY A 112 -14.25 23.56 -6.36
N GLY A 113 -14.05 23.02 -5.17
CA GLY A 113 -15.11 22.39 -4.37
C GLY A 113 -15.63 21.07 -4.96
N ASP A 114 -14.87 20.44 -5.86
CA ASP A 114 -15.19 19.17 -6.50
C ASP A 114 -14.92 17.98 -5.55
N ALA A 115 -15.20 16.76 -6.02
CA ALA A 115 -14.87 15.53 -5.32
C ALA A 115 -13.38 15.45 -4.97
N VAL A 116 -13.07 14.96 -3.76
CA VAL A 116 -11.71 14.82 -3.27
C VAL A 116 -11.43 13.42 -2.70
N SER A 117 -10.17 13.07 -2.67
CA SER A 117 -9.62 12.02 -1.81
C SER A 117 -8.97 12.65 -0.58
N VAL A 118 -9.08 11.97 0.57
CA VAL A 118 -8.46 12.37 1.83
C VAL A 118 -7.58 11.21 2.28
N ARG A 119 -6.27 11.42 2.32
CA ARG A 119 -5.27 10.36 2.49
C ARG A 119 -4.33 10.68 3.65
N SER A 120 -4.01 9.66 4.44
CA SER A 120 -3.01 9.75 5.49
C SER A 120 -1.63 10.07 4.93
N SER A 121 -0.88 10.87 5.68
CA SER A 121 0.52 11.19 5.39
C SER A 121 1.27 11.36 6.71
N ALA A 122 1.68 10.24 7.29
CA ALA A 122 2.38 10.26 8.56
C ALA A 122 3.84 10.75 8.40
N THR A 123 4.36 11.44 9.42
CA THR A 123 5.76 11.92 9.42
C THR A 123 6.78 10.80 9.52
N ALA A 124 6.36 9.60 9.91
CA ALA A 124 7.20 8.41 10.04
C ALA A 124 6.89 7.33 8.97
N GLU A 125 6.06 7.62 7.97
CA GLU A 125 5.53 6.60 7.04
C GLU A 125 6.60 6.01 6.12
N ASP A 126 7.60 6.79 5.73
CA ASP A 126 8.67 6.40 4.81
C ASP A 126 10.05 6.36 5.50
N MET A 127 10.10 5.95 6.77
CA MET A 127 11.38 5.71 7.43
C MET A 127 12.05 4.48 6.84
N ALA A 128 13.37 4.55 6.64
CA ALA A 128 14.16 3.51 5.99
C ALA A 128 14.00 2.12 6.62
N ASP A 129 13.72 2.06 7.92
CA ASP A 129 13.65 0.81 8.69
C ASP A 129 12.20 0.35 9.00
N ALA A 130 11.16 1.09 8.54
CA ALA A 130 9.77 0.74 8.85
C ALA A 130 8.80 1.24 7.78
N SER A 131 8.18 0.31 7.05
CA SER A 131 7.13 0.62 6.07
C SER A 131 5.75 0.58 6.74
N PHE A 132 5.12 1.75 6.92
CA PHE A 132 3.76 1.86 7.44
C PHE A 132 2.68 1.68 6.36
N ALA A 133 3.01 1.00 5.26
CA ALA A 133 2.08 0.76 4.16
C ALA A 133 0.77 0.12 4.65
N GLY A 134 -0.36 0.71 4.26
CA GLY A 134 -1.69 0.20 4.60
C GLY A 134 -2.06 0.27 6.09
N GLN A 135 -1.27 0.93 6.95
CA GLN A 135 -1.57 1.05 8.38
C GLN A 135 -2.60 2.13 8.70
N TYR A 136 -2.75 3.12 7.83
CA TYR A 136 -3.63 4.26 8.02
C TYR A 136 -4.72 4.33 6.96
N ASP A 137 -5.83 4.99 7.28
CA ASP A 137 -6.99 5.03 6.42
C ASP A 137 -6.86 6.09 5.31
N SER A 138 -7.57 5.85 4.22
CA SER A 138 -7.76 6.76 3.09
C SER A 138 -9.21 6.73 2.66
N PHE A 139 -9.75 7.88 2.28
CA PHE A 139 -11.14 8.03 1.88
C PHE A 139 -11.19 8.63 0.47
N LEU A 140 -11.92 7.98 -0.42
CA LEU A 140 -12.06 8.38 -1.81
C LEU A 140 -13.46 8.90 -2.10
N ASN A 141 -13.59 9.70 -3.15
CA ASN A 141 -14.85 10.20 -3.68
C ASN A 141 -15.70 10.94 -2.63
N ILE A 142 -15.06 11.84 -1.89
CA ILE A 142 -15.73 12.70 -0.92
C ILE A 142 -16.27 13.93 -1.65
N LEU A 143 -17.59 14.14 -1.59
CA LEU A 143 -18.30 15.13 -2.40
C LEU A 143 -18.61 16.45 -1.66
N THR A 144 -18.55 16.46 -0.32
CA THR A 144 -18.95 17.63 0.45
C THR A 144 -17.86 18.09 1.40
N PHE A 145 -17.87 19.39 1.71
CA PHE A 145 -16.93 19.97 2.67
C PHE A 145 -17.03 19.30 4.04
N ASP A 146 -18.24 19.06 4.55
CA ASP A 146 -18.42 18.44 5.86
C ASP A 146 -17.86 17.01 5.92
N ASN A 147 -18.08 16.21 4.87
CA ASN A 147 -17.54 14.87 4.78
C ASN A 147 -16.00 14.90 4.62
N MET A 148 -15.45 15.91 3.94
CA MET A 148 -14.01 16.08 3.84
C MET A 148 -13.39 16.41 5.21
N VAL A 149 -14.00 17.31 5.98
CA VAL A 149 -13.56 17.61 7.35
C VAL A 149 -13.67 16.39 8.25
N GLN A 150 -14.74 15.59 8.08
CA GLN A 150 -14.87 14.32 8.79
C GLN A 150 -13.77 13.34 8.39
N GLY A 151 -13.48 13.20 7.09
CA GLY A 151 -12.38 12.39 6.59
C GLY A 151 -11.02 12.79 7.18
N VAL A 152 -10.76 14.09 7.35
CA VAL A 152 -9.54 14.56 8.04
C VAL A 152 -9.48 14.05 9.49
N ARG A 153 -10.61 14.07 10.22
CA ARG A 153 -10.70 13.53 11.59
C ARG A 153 -10.46 12.03 11.61
N ASP A 154 -11.08 11.32 10.68
CA ASP A 154 -10.98 9.86 10.61
C ASP A 154 -9.56 9.41 10.28
N VAL A 155 -8.87 10.12 9.38
CA VAL A 155 -7.44 9.92 9.13
C VAL A 155 -6.61 10.18 10.40
N TRP A 156 -6.87 11.25 11.13
CA TRP A 156 -6.19 11.49 12.41
C TRP A 156 -6.47 10.39 13.44
N ALA A 157 -7.70 9.90 13.49
CA ALA A 157 -8.08 8.82 14.38
C ALA A 157 -7.36 7.51 14.01
N SER A 158 -7.16 7.22 12.72
CA SER A 158 -6.49 6.00 12.25
C SER A 158 -5.02 5.89 12.74
N LEU A 159 -4.39 7.02 13.09
CA LEU A 159 -3.07 7.04 13.73
C LEU A 159 -3.06 6.20 15.03
N TYR A 160 -4.18 6.11 15.70
CA TYR A 160 -4.34 5.39 16.96
C TYR A 160 -5.17 4.10 16.83
N SER A 161 -5.35 3.58 15.63
CA SER A 161 -5.92 2.25 15.44
C SER A 161 -5.05 1.19 16.13
N THR A 162 -5.66 0.11 16.60
CA THR A 162 -4.95 -1.02 17.26
C THR A 162 -3.79 -1.50 16.41
N ARG A 163 -4.02 -1.64 15.12
CA ARG A 163 -3.02 -2.04 14.11
C ARG A 163 -1.83 -1.08 14.07
N ALA A 164 -2.08 0.23 13.99
CA ALA A 164 -1.05 1.24 13.91
C ALA A 164 -0.24 1.37 15.21
N ILE A 165 -0.89 1.24 16.36
CA ILE A 165 -0.21 1.25 17.68
C ILE A 165 0.68 0.02 17.82
N ALA A 166 0.14 -1.18 17.54
CA ALA A 166 0.89 -2.44 17.65
C ALA A 166 2.12 -2.42 16.74
N TYR A 167 1.97 -1.96 15.49
CA TYR A 167 3.07 -1.86 14.55
C TYR A 167 4.18 -0.91 15.05
N ARG A 168 3.82 0.29 15.56
CA ARG A 168 4.82 1.21 16.10
C ARG A 168 5.57 0.64 17.30
N ILE A 169 4.87 -0.04 18.20
CA ILE A 169 5.51 -0.70 19.35
C ILE A 169 6.48 -1.78 18.86
N GLN A 170 6.08 -2.59 17.89
CA GLN A 170 6.91 -3.65 17.32
C GLN A 170 8.15 -3.09 16.60
N SER A 171 7.98 -1.99 15.87
CA SER A 171 9.07 -1.31 15.14
C SER A 171 9.91 -0.37 16.03
N GLY A 172 9.64 -0.29 17.33
CA GLY A 172 10.39 0.57 18.25
C GLY A 172 10.17 2.08 18.04
N VAL A 173 9.13 2.47 17.28
CA VAL A 173 8.79 3.86 17.00
C VAL A 173 7.94 4.43 18.13
N PRO A 174 8.39 5.48 18.84
CA PRO A 174 7.63 6.05 19.97
C PRO A 174 6.30 6.63 19.49
N ASN A 175 5.19 6.24 20.13
CA ASN A 175 3.84 6.74 19.81
C ASN A 175 3.70 8.28 19.98
N SER A 176 4.61 8.91 20.73
CA SER A 176 4.65 10.37 20.93
C SER A 176 5.40 11.14 19.84
N SER A 177 6.13 10.47 18.97
CA SER A 177 6.98 11.11 17.95
C SER A 177 6.34 11.20 16.57
N VAL A 178 5.17 10.57 16.37
CA VAL A 178 4.51 10.50 15.07
C VAL A 178 3.45 11.58 14.95
N GLY A 179 3.60 12.44 13.94
CA GLY A 179 2.58 13.39 13.51
C GLY A 179 1.82 12.85 12.31
N MET A 180 0.59 13.33 12.12
CA MET A 180 -0.27 12.98 10.99
C MET A 180 -0.65 14.22 10.19
N ALA A 181 -0.04 14.38 9.03
CA ALA A 181 -0.55 15.28 8.01
C ALA A 181 -1.63 14.56 7.17
N VAL A 182 -2.47 15.32 6.51
CA VAL A 182 -3.54 14.77 5.67
C VAL A 182 -3.47 15.41 4.29
N VAL A 183 -3.30 14.59 3.27
CA VAL A 183 -3.35 15.03 1.86
C VAL A 183 -4.80 15.04 1.43
N VAL A 184 -5.28 16.21 1.00
CA VAL A 184 -6.57 16.40 0.34
C VAL A 184 -6.27 16.68 -1.12
N GLN A 185 -6.71 15.80 -2.00
CA GLN A 185 -6.36 15.83 -3.41
C GLN A 185 -7.61 15.72 -4.28
N ARG A 186 -7.64 16.41 -5.44
CA ARG A 186 -8.72 16.27 -6.41
C ARG A 186 -8.92 14.80 -6.76
N GLN A 187 -10.16 14.33 -6.65
CA GLN A 187 -10.51 12.96 -7.02
C GLN A 187 -10.36 12.77 -8.52
N ILE A 188 -9.61 11.75 -8.91
CA ILE A 188 -9.56 11.26 -10.29
C ILE A 188 -10.62 10.18 -10.45
N HIS A 189 -11.35 10.20 -11.56
CA HIS A 189 -12.30 9.15 -11.95
C HIS A 189 -11.67 8.37 -13.11
N PRO A 190 -10.87 7.35 -12.82
CA PRO A 190 -10.05 6.71 -13.83
C PRO A 190 -10.79 5.62 -14.61
N ASP A 191 -10.39 5.44 -15.88
CA ASP A 191 -10.74 4.26 -16.69
C ASP A 191 -10.05 3.02 -16.14
N ALA A 192 -8.79 3.19 -15.72
CA ALA A 192 -7.96 2.16 -15.10
C ALA A 192 -6.99 2.79 -14.10
N SER A 193 -6.56 2.00 -13.13
CA SER A 193 -5.56 2.41 -12.14
C SER A 193 -4.76 1.21 -11.68
N GLY A 194 -3.67 1.46 -10.98
CA GLY A 194 -2.85 0.36 -10.53
C GLY A 194 -1.61 0.79 -9.76
N VAL A 195 -0.73 -0.18 -9.60
CA VAL A 195 0.58 -0.01 -9.01
C VAL A 195 1.66 -0.43 -10.01
N MET A 196 2.79 0.26 -9.95
CA MET A 196 3.97 -0.08 -10.73
C MET A 196 5.19 -0.12 -9.83
N PHE A 197 5.87 -1.24 -9.83
CA PHE A 197 7.17 -1.40 -9.21
C PHE A 197 8.26 -1.19 -10.26
N THR A 198 9.22 -0.30 -10.00
CA THR A 198 10.32 -0.06 -10.93
C THR A 198 11.44 -1.09 -10.79
N ARG A 199 11.26 -2.05 -9.91
CA ARG A 199 12.02 -3.29 -9.80
C ARG A 199 11.08 -4.39 -9.37
N ASP A 200 11.26 -5.60 -9.90
CA ASP A 200 10.42 -6.73 -9.48
C ASP A 200 10.57 -6.94 -7.96
N PRO A 201 9.51 -6.76 -7.16
CA PRO A 201 9.61 -6.80 -5.70
C PRO A 201 9.83 -8.22 -5.16
N VAL A 202 9.62 -9.25 -6.00
CA VAL A 202 9.75 -10.66 -5.61
C VAL A 202 11.14 -11.20 -5.95
N THR A 203 11.61 -10.89 -7.16
CA THR A 203 12.87 -11.46 -7.68
C THR A 203 14.04 -10.49 -7.63
N GLY A 204 13.81 -9.21 -7.34
CA GLY A 204 14.82 -8.15 -7.45
C GLY A 204 15.26 -7.85 -8.89
N ALA A 205 14.68 -8.52 -9.89
CA ALA A 205 15.05 -8.37 -11.29
C ALA A 205 14.83 -6.95 -11.80
N ASN A 206 15.75 -6.47 -12.64
CA ASN A 206 15.68 -5.14 -13.23
C ASN A 206 14.64 -5.11 -14.37
N ARG A 207 13.37 -5.07 -13.98
CA ARG A 207 12.22 -4.90 -14.88
C ARG A 207 11.13 -4.11 -14.17
N PHE A 208 10.34 -3.38 -14.91
CA PHE A 208 9.16 -2.72 -14.37
C PHE A 208 8.00 -3.70 -14.33
N VAL A 209 7.32 -3.76 -13.20
CA VAL A 209 6.16 -4.65 -13.00
C VAL A 209 4.93 -3.81 -12.73
N VAL A 210 3.96 -3.88 -13.63
CA VAL A 210 2.70 -3.14 -13.53
C VAL A 210 1.57 -4.10 -13.19
N SER A 211 0.77 -3.77 -12.19
CA SER A 211 -0.51 -4.41 -11.90
C SER A 211 -1.62 -3.38 -12.08
N ALA A 212 -2.55 -3.61 -13.00
CA ALA A 212 -3.59 -2.64 -13.33
C ALA A 212 -4.98 -3.26 -13.42
N ALA A 213 -5.97 -2.60 -12.83
CA ALA A 213 -7.38 -2.96 -12.90
C ALA A 213 -8.21 -1.81 -13.48
N LEU A 214 -9.45 -2.10 -13.84
CA LEU A 214 -10.41 -1.08 -14.24
C LEU A 214 -10.91 -0.31 -13.01
N GLY A 215 -11.19 0.98 -13.18
CA GLY A 215 -11.72 1.85 -12.15
C GLY A 215 -10.67 2.31 -11.13
N LEU A 216 -11.07 2.51 -9.89
CA LEU A 216 -10.27 3.07 -8.79
C LEU A 216 -9.20 2.11 -8.28
N GLY A 217 -8.02 2.65 -7.94
CA GLY A 217 -6.84 1.91 -7.49
C GLY A 217 -6.99 1.19 -6.16
N GLU A 218 -7.95 1.58 -5.34
CA GLU A 218 -8.28 0.92 -4.08
C GLU A 218 -8.50 -0.60 -4.29
N GLY A 219 -9.19 -0.99 -5.37
CA GLY A 219 -9.42 -2.39 -5.69
C GLY A 219 -8.15 -3.19 -5.99
N VAL A 220 -7.10 -2.55 -6.55
CA VAL A 220 -5.80 -3.22 -6.81
C VAL A 220 -5.01 -3.35 -5.52
N VAL A 221 -4.91 -2.25 -4.75
CA VAL A 221 -4.14 -2.20 -3.51
C VAL A 221 -4.70 -3.15 -2.45
N ALA A 222 -6.04 -3.25 -2.35
CA ALA A 222 -6.71 -4.17 -1.43
C ALA A 222 -6.78 -5.63 -1.95
N GLY A 223 -6.39 -5.89 -3.21
CA GLY A 223 -6.53 -7.21 -3.83
C GLY A 223 -7.99 -7.62 -4.12
N GLU A 224 -8.91 -6.66 -4.15
CA GLU A 224 -10.36 -6.89 -4.34
C GLU A 224 -10.80 -6.92 -5.80
N ALA A 225 -10.01 -6.34 -6.69
CA ALA A 225 -10.27 -6.30 -8.13
C ALA A 225 -9.26 -7.15 -8.91
N PRO A 226 -9.73 -7.94 -9.90
CA PRO A 226 -8.81 -8.64 -10.80
C PRO A 226 -7.94 -7.63 -11.57
N ALA A 227 -6.63 -7.83 -11.55
CA ALA A 227 -5.67 -6.94 -12.18
C ALA A 227 -4.84 -7.66 -13.24
N ASP A 228 -4.64 -7.00 -14.38
CA ASP A 228 -3.69 -7.43 -15.40
C ASP A 228 -2.26 -7.23 -14.88
N ARG A 229 -1.34 -8.12 -15.24
CA ARG A 229 0.08 -7.99 -14.94
C ARG A 229 0.86 -7.74 -16.22
N VAL A 230 1.69 -6.70 -16.23
CA VAL A 230 2.57 -6.37 -17.37
C VAL A 230 3.99 -6.17 -16.86
N GLU A 231 4.93 -6.89 -17.46
CA GLU A 231 6.36 -6.70 -17.24
C GLU A 231 6.94 -5.89 -18.41
N LEU A 232 7.64 -4.80 -18.09
CA LEU A 232 8.19 -3.89 -19.08
C LEU A 232 9.72 -3.86 -19.00
N ASP A 233 10.35 -3.70 -20.16
CA ASP A 233 11.77 -3.36 -20.23
C ASP A 233 12.00 -1.94 -19.67
N PRO A 234 12.84 -1.76 -18.66
CA PRO A 234 13.02 -0.46 -18.01
C PRO A 234 13.67 0.60 -18.90
N ASN A 235 14.37 0.22 -19.95
CA ASN A 235 15.05 1.15 -20.86
C ASN A 235 14.11 1.63 -21.97
N THR A 236 13.35 0.71 -22.55
CA THR A 236 12.52 0.99 -23.74
C THR A 236 11.05 1.23 -23.37
N GLY A 237 10.57 0.72 -22.23
CA GLY A 237 9.16 0.70 -21.87
C GLY A 237 8.34 -0.32 -22.65
N ALA A 238 9.00 -1.18 -23.45
CA ALA A 238 8.31 -2.22 -24.21
C ALA A 238 7.83 -3.36 -23.28
N ALA A 239 6.64 -3.87 -23.56
CA ALA A 239 6.12 -5.02 -22.82
C ALA A 239 6.92 -6.28 -23.15
N ILE A 240 7.50 -6.89 -22.11
CA ILE A 240 8.21 -8.19 -22.16
C ILE A 240 7.21 -9.32 -22.01
N LYS A 241 6.26 -9.15 -21.07
CA LYS A 241 5.22 -10.13 -20.75
C LYS A 241 3.94 -9.41 -20.38
N THR A 242 2.81 -9.92 -20.86
CA THR A 242 1.48 -9.40 -20.53
C THR A 242 0.57 -10.54 -20.16
N GLU A 243 -0.03 -10.46 -18.99
CA GLU A 243 -1.03 -11.39 -18.49
C GLU A 243 -2.36 -10.63 -18.31
N VAL A 244 -3.31 -10.86 -19.19
CA VAL A 244 -4.66 -10.27 -19.11
C VAL A 244 -5.58 -11.25 -18.41
N VAL A 245 -6.22 -10.80 -17.32
CA VAL A 245 -7.20 -11.59 -16.57
C VAL A 245 -8.63 -11.17 -16.89
N SER A 246 -9.60 -12.03 -16.60
CA SER A 246 -11.01 -11.64 -16.71
C SER A 246 -11.37 -10.70 -15.56
N LYS A 247 -11.70 -9.45 -15.89
CA LYS A 247 -12.12 -8.41 -14.96
C LYS A 247 -13.64 -8.34 -14.89
N ASP A 248 -14.25 -9.17 -14.04
CA ASP A 248 -15.70 -9.24 -13.85
C ASP A 248 -16.27 -8.10 -12.99
N ALA A 249 -15.42 -7.48 -12.18
CA ALA A 249 -15.77 -6.36 -11.32
C ALA A 249 -14.65 -5.31 -11.30
N MET A 250 -15.02 -4.08 -10.94
CA MET A 250 -14.12 -2.97 -10.66
C MET A 250 -14.63 -2.17 -9.46
N VAL A 251 -13.77 -1.38 -8.84
CA VAL A 251 -14.19 -0.39 -7.84
C VAL A 251 -14.46 0.94 -8.55
N ALA A 252 -15.63 1.50 -8.34
CA ALA A 252 -16.06 2.76 -8.95
C ALA A 252 -16.50 3.78 -7.90
N ALA A 253 -16.32 5.07 -8.23
CA ALA A 253 -16.90 6.17 -7.48
C ALA A 253 -18.40 6.23 -7.71
N LEU A 254 -19.19 6.37 -6.64
CA LEU A 254 -20.64 6.51 -6.70
C LEU A 254 -21.07 7.98 -6.76
N PRO A 255 -22.16 8.30 -7.47
CA PRO A 255 -22.66 9.68 -7.57
C PRO A 255 -23.02 10.33 -6.23
N GLU A 256 -23.39 9.54 -5.25
CA GLU A 256 -23.74 9.97 -3.88
C GLU A 256 -22.51 10.14 -2.96
N GLY A 257 -21.33 9.87 -3.45
CA GLY A 257 -20.11 9.78 -2.66
C GLY A 257 -19.76 8.34 -2.32
N SER A 258 -18.59 8.12 -1.70
CA SER A 258 -18.03 6.79 -1.44
C SER A 258 -17.63 6.01 -2.70
N THR A 259 -17.21 4.77 -2.53
CA THR A 259 -16.81 3.85 -3.59
C THR A 259 -17.58 2.53 -3.45
N SER A 260 -17.75 1.80 -4.53
CA SER A 260 -18.37 0.47 -4.49
C SER A 260 -17.83 -0.44 -5.59
N ARG A 261 -17.91 -1.73 -5.33
CA ARG A 261 -17.65 -2.75 -6.33
C ARG A 261 -18.82 -2.86 -7.30
N VAL A 262 -18.56 -2.66 -8.58
CA VAL A 262 -19.55 -2.73 -9.67
C VAL A 262 -19.15 -3.74 -10.73
N GLY A 263 -20.13 -4.32 -11.44
CA GLY A 263 -19.87 -5.27 -12.50
C GLY A 263 -19.28 -4.60 -13.75
N VAL A 264 -18.31 -5.25 -14.38
CA VAL A 264 -17.72 -4.83 -15.66
C VAL A 264 -18.54 -5.45 -16.81
N PRO A 265 -18.90 -4.67 -17.86
CA PRO A 265 -19.57 -5.20 -19.05
C PRO A 265 -18.76 -6.33 -19.68
N GLU A 266 -19.44 -7.38 -20.17
CA GLU A 266 -18.80 -8.60 -20.68
C GLU A 266 -17.74 -8.32 -21.77
N TRP A 267 -18.06 -7.42 -22.69
CA TRP A 267 -17.16 -7.05 -23.78
C TRP A 267 -15.84 -6.41 -23.32
N ARG A 268 -15.79 -5.83 -22.10
CA ARG A 268 -14.62 -5.14 -21.54
C ARG A 268 -13.73 -6.06 -20.68
N ARG A 269 -14.28 -7.18 -20.17
CA ARG A 269 -13.63 -8.03 -19.16
C ARG A 269 -12.26 -8.56 -19.56
N LEU A 270 -12.11 -8.98 -20.83
CA LEU A 270 -10.88 -9.57 -21.36
C LEU A 270 -10.01 -8.55 -22.15
N GLN A 271 -10.41 -7.29 -22.18
CA GLN A 271 -9.54 -6.26 -22.77
C GLN A 271 -8.48 -5.82 -21.77
N PRO A 272 -7.25 -5.49 -22.21
CA PRO A 272 -6.24 -4.92 -21.34
C PRO A 272 -6.77 -3.69 -20.59
N ALA A 273 -6.40 -3.56 -19.30
CA ALA A 273 -6.75 -2.39 -18.50
C ALA A 273 -6.03 -1.14 -19.01
N LEU A 274 -4.78 -1.30 -19.47
CA LEU A 274 -3.94 -0.21 -19.99
C LEU A 274 -3.63 -0.41 -21.47
N GLY A 275 -3.65 0.71 -22.22
CA GLY A 275 -3.13 0.79 -23.59
C GLY A 275 -1.62 0.96 -23.64
N GLU A 276 -1.03 0.72 -24.82
CA GLU A 276 0.42 0.84 -25.05
C GLU A 276 0.93 2.26 -24.74
N ARG A 277 0.18 3.29 -25.11
CA ARG A 277 0.53 4.69 -24.86
C ARG A 277 0.68 4.98 -23.36
N SER A 278 -0.26 4.51 -22.54
CA SER A 278 -0.21 4.66 -21.09
C SER A 278 0.98 3.91 -20.48
N LEU A 279 1.29 2.70 -20.97
CA LEU A 279 2.44 1.91 -20.51
C LEU A 279 3.78 2.61 -20.83
N VAL A 280 3.94 3.14 -22.04
CA VAL A 280 5.13 3.91 -22.43
C VAL A 280 5.26 5.16 -21.55
N ARG A 281 4.18 5.92 -21.38
CA ARG A 281 4.18 7.11 -20.53
C ARG A 281 4.51 6.81 -19.08
N LEU A 282 3.94 5.74 -18.54
CA LEU A 282 4.21 5.27 -17.19
C LEU A 282 5.69 4.89 -17.00
N SER A 283 6.29 4.21 -17.98
CA SER A 283 7.72 3.87 -17.98
C SER A 283 8.63 5.11 -18.00
N GLU A 284 8.26 6.16 -18.75
CA GLU A 284 9.00 7.43 -18.74
C GLU A 284 8.95 8.10 -17.36
N LEU A 285 7.76 8.16 -16.76
CA LEU A 285 7.56 8.73 -15.43
C LEU A 285 8.31 7.93 -14.36
N ALA A 286 8.30 6.60 -14.45
CA ALA A 286 9.01 5.72 -13.55
C ALA A 286 10.53 5.99 -13.54
N ARG A 287 11.15 6.12 -14.70
CA ARG A 287 12.58 6.50 -14.80
C ARG A 287 12.87 7.87 -14.19
N GLN A 288 11.97 8.84 -14.39
CA GLN A 288 12.12 10.16 -13.78
C GLN A 288 12.01 10.09 -12.25
N LEU A 289 11.09 9.27 -11.72
CA LEU A 289 10.90 9.05 -10.29
C LEU A 289 12.12 8.35 -9.66
N GLU A 290 12.66 7.31 -10.29
CA GLU A 290 13.90 6.68 -9.82
C GLU A 290 15.07 7.68 -9.77
N ALA A 291 15.24 8.49 -10.81
CA ALA A 291 16.29 9.51 -10.86
C ALA A 291 16.08 10.58 -9.78
N MET A 292 14.83 10.95 -9.49
CA MET A 292 14.49 11.99 -8.52
C MET A 292 14.65 11.51 -7.07
N PHE A 293 14.24 10.27 -6.78
CA PHE A 293 14.28 9.70 -5.42
C PHE A 293 15.53 8.88 -5.14
N GLY A 294 16.33 8.57 -6.16
CA GLY A 294 17.63 7.92 -6.02
C GLY A 294 17.60 6.40 -5.87
N GLY A 295 16.49 5.76 -6.26
CA GLY A 295 16.35 4.30 -6.18
C GLY A 295 15.01 3.78 -6.66
N PRO A 296 14.80 2.46 -6.60
CA PRO A 296 13.58 1.81 -7.04
C PRO A 296 12.33 2.32 -6.32
N GLN A 297 11.22 2.45 -7.07
CA GLN A 297 9.99 3.06 -6.60
C GLN A 297 8.78 2.11 -6.73
N ASP A 298 7.89 2.18 -5.76
CA ASP A 298 6.52 1.70 -5.78
C ASP A 298 5.61 2.90 -6.09
N ILE A 299 4.92 2.85 -7.22
CA ILE A 299 4.18 3.97 -7.80
C ILE A 299 2.71 3.62 -7.90
N GLU A 300 1.84 4.40 -7.27
CA GLU A 300 0.39 4.34 -7.50
C GLU A 300 0.02 5.33 -8.61
N PHE A 301 -0.80 4.89 -9.55
CA PHE A 301 -1.22 5.70 -10.69
C PHE A 301 -2.69 5.50 -11.04
N ALA A 302 -3.23 6.48 -11.76
CA ALA A 302 -4.55 6.44 -12.40
C ALA A 302 -4.43 6.86 -13.86
N VAL A 303 -5.29 6.33 -14.72
CA VAL A 303 -5.32 6.66 -16.15
C VAL A 303 -6.73 7.10 -16.53
N VAL A 304 -6.82 8.27 -17.15
CA VAL A 304 -8.05 8.84 -17.73
C VAL A 304 -7.77 9.19 -19.18
N ASP A 305 -8.54 8.69 -20.13
CA ASP A 305 -8.35 8.96 -21.56
C ASP A 305 -6.89 8.78 -22.02
N GLU A 306 -6.26 7.69 -21.58
CA GLU A 306 -4.84 7.34 -21.79
C GLU A 306 -3.81 8.27 -21.10
N GLU A 307 -4.23 9.35 -20.44
CA GLU A 307 -3.34 10.24 -19.68
C GLU A 307 -3.08 9.67 -18.27
N VAL A 308 -1.79 9.58 -17.91
CA VAL A 308 -1.34 9.03 -16.61
C VAL A 308 -1.31 10.13 -15.56
N HIS A 309 -1.89 9.84 -14.40
CA HIS A 309 -1.81 10.65 -13.18
C HIS A 309 -1.07 9.88 -12.10
N LEU A 310 -0.10 10.52 -11.45
CA LEU A 310 0.65 9.94 -10.34
C LEU A 310 -0.07 10.24 -9.01
N LEU A 311 -0.40 9.20 -8.26
CA LEU A 311 -1.13 9.32 -7.00
C LEU A 311 -0.22 9.15 -5.79
N GLN A 312 0.87 8.38 -5.92
CA GLN A 312 1.87 8.17 -4.89
C GLN A 312 3.15 7.62 -5.53
N SER A 313 4.31 7.91 -4.90
CA SER A 313 5.56 7.22 -5.15
C SER A 313 6.31 7.07 -3.83
N ARG A 314 6.84 5.88 -3.56
CA ARG A 314 7.65 5.59 -2.38
C ARG A 314 8.79 4.62 -2.72
N PRO A 315 9.89 4.64 -1.97
CA PRO A 315 10.97 3.67 -2.14
C PRO A 315 10.48 2.23 -1.92
N ILE A 316 11.02 1.29 -2.71
CA ILE A 316 10.84 -0.14 -2.44
C ILE A 316 11.87 -0.52 -1.37
N THR A 317 11.42 -0.83 -0.15
CA THR A 317 12.28 -1.13 1.00
C THR A 317 12.63 -2.62 1.15
N THR A 318 11.95 -3.50 0.41
CA THR A 318 12.11 -4.96 0.52
C THR A 318 13.21 -5.55 -0.36
N LEU A 319 13.95 -4.71 -1.10
CA LEU A 319 14.98 -5.18 -2.05
C LEU A 319 16.34 -5.43 -1.44
N ASP A 320 16.62 -4.89 -0.25
CA ASP A 320 17.94 -5.00 0.40
C ASP A 320 18.25 -6.44 0.85
N ASP A 321 17.23 -7.29 0.98
CA ASP A 321 17.35 -8.69 1.36
C ASP A 321 17.29 -9.67 0.16
N VAL A 322 17.06 -9.16 -1.07
CA VAL A 322 16.94 -9.99 -2.27
C VAL A 322 18.24 -9.90 -3.07
N GLU A 323 19.09 -10.91 -2.97
CA GLU A 323 20.14 -11.10 -3.98
C GLU A 323 19.46 -11.24 -5.35
N PRO A 324 19.88 -10.47 -6.39
CA PRO A 324 19.29 -10.58 -7.72
C PRO A 324 19.53 -11.98 -8.26
N THR A 325 18.61 -12.87 -8.05
CA THR A 325 18.63 -14.16 -8.72
C THR A 325 18.10 -13.95 -10.13
N ASP A 326 18.96 -14.07 -11.13
CA ASP A 326 18.49 -14.34 -12.49
C ASP A 326 17.69 -15.64 -12.41
N ALA A 327 16.37 -15.54 -12.49
CA ALA A 327 15.43 -16.66 -12.28
C ALA A 327 15.59 -17.81 -13.31
N THR A 328 16.62 -17.74 -14.15
CA THR A 328 16.99 -18.76 -15.13
C THR A 328 18.05 -19.75 -14.64
N GLU A 329 18.73 -19.49 -13.52
CA GLU A 329 19.70 -20.40 -12.93
C GLU A 329 19.34 -20.76 -11.50
N TRP A 330 18.36 -21.65 -11.36
CA TRP A 330 18.18 -22.41 -10.12
C TRP A 330 19.21 -23.54 -10.13
N ASP A 331 20.31 -23.33 -9.43
CA ASP A 331 21.38 -24.31 -9.30
C ASP A 331 20.92 -25.48 -8.40
N GLY A 332 20.42 -26.49 -9.03
CA GLY A 332 20.60 -27.85 -8.55
C GLY A 332 19.72 -28.41 -7.46
N TRP A 333 18.66 -27.72 -6.97
CA TRP A 333 17.76 -28.26 -5.95
C TRP A 333 16.43 -28.82 -6.48
N VAL A 334 16.23 -28.84 -7.77
CA VAL A 334 15.06 -29.49 -8.38
C VAL A 334 15.42 -30.96 -8.65
N ASP A 335 14.96 -31.85 -7.79
CA ASP A 335 14.90 -33.27 -8.15
C ASP A 335 13.99 -33.39 -9.37
N PRO A 336 14.48 -33.85 -10.54
CA PRO A 336 13.68 -33.90 -11.76
C PRO A 336 12.46 -34.82 -11.67
N LYS A 337 12.33 -35.57 -10.57
CA LYS A 337 11.18 -36.43 -10.27
C LYS A 337 10.03 -35.71 -9.57
N PHE A 338 10.17 -34.44 -9.22
CA PHE A 338 9.13 -33.70 -8.52
C PHE A 338 8.85 -32.37 -9.19
N SER A 339 7.57 -32.01 -9.27
CA SER A 339 7.16 -30.65 -9.63
C SER A 339 6.95 -29.79 -8.37
N TRP A 340 7.33 -28.53 -8.46
CA TRP A 340 7.06 -27.54 -7.43
C TRP A 340 5.87 -26.71 -7.86
N ALA A 341 4.86 -26.62 -7.01
CA ALA A 341 3.71 -25.77 -7.21
C ALA A 341 3.64 -24.72 -6.09
N GLN A 342 3.32 -23.49 -6.46
CA GLN A 342 2.99 -22.47 -5.46
C GLN A 342 1.86 -22.97 -4.56
N SER A 343 1.94 -22.73 -3.26
CA SER A 343 1.03 -23.29 -2.28
C SER A 343 -0.44 -23.21 -2.69
N PHE A 344 -1.09 -24.36 -2.69
CA PHE A 344 -2.52 -24.49 -3.00
C PHE A 344 -3.42 -24.01 -1.86
N LEU A 345 -2.86 -23.81 -0.68
CA LEU A 345 -3.57 -23.30 0.48
C LEU A 345 -3.54 -21.77 0.38
N GLY A 346 -4.64 -21.15 -0.04
CA GLY A 346 -4.81 -19.69 -0.14
C GLY A 346 -4.51 -18.88 1.14
N VAL A 347 -4.02 -19.54 2.18
CA VAL A 347 -3.53 -18.97 3.45
C VAL A 347 -2.19 -18.26 3.27
N PHE A 348 -1.42 -18.54 2.21
CA PHE A 348 -0.07 -18.03 2.00
C PHE A 348 0.07 -17.21 0.71
N ALA A 349 -0.96 -16.50 0.32
CA ALA A 349 -0.91 -15.59 -0.84
C ALA A 349 -0.25 -14.25 -0.41
N GLY A 350 1.07 -14.19 -0.36
CA GLY A 350 1.82 -12.99 -0.02
C GLY A 350 3.07 -13.27 0.81
N PRO A 351 3.78 -12.24 1.28
CA PRO A 351 4.94 -12.39 2.16
C PRO A 351 4.58 -13.19 3.41
N VAL A 352 5.41 -14.18 3.74
CA VAL A 352 5.16 -15.10 4.86
C VAL A 352 5.83 -14.57 6.12
N TYR A 353 5.04 -14.26 7.13
CA TYR A 353 5.55 -13.86 8.45
C TYR A 353 6.05 -15.09 9.25
N GLN A 354 6.90 -14.88 10.27
CA GLN A 354 7.52 -15.94 11.06
C GLN A 354 6.50 -16.97 11.60
N LEU A 355 5.34 -16.52 12.07
CA LEU A 355 4.27 -17.42 12.53
C LEU A 355 3.74 -18.34 11.42
N GLN A 356 3.69 -17.85 10.17
CA GLN A 356 3.27 -18.67 9.04
C GLN A 356 4.35 -19.67 8.64
N LEU A 357 5.63 -19.32 8.81
CA LEU A 357 6.75 -20.23 8.62
C LEU A 357 6.70 -21.39 9.62
N ASP A 358 6.46 -21.09 10.90
CA ASP A 358 6.34 -22.10 11.95
C ASP A 358 5.17 -23.06 11.68
N VAL A 359 4.05 -22.56 11.16
CA VAL A 359 2.90 -23.38 10.74
C VAL A 359 3.24 -24.22 9.51
N ALA A 360 3.94 -23.66 8.52
CA ALA A 360 4.36 -24.37 7.33
C ALA A 360 5.34 -25.51 7.66
N ASP A 361 6.28 -25.28 8.57
CA ASP A 361 7.22 -26.28 9.04
C ASP A 361 6.51 -27.40 9.83
N ALA A 362 5.59 -27.05 10.75
CA ALA A 362 4.80 -28.03 11.49
C ALA A 362 3.90 -28.87 10.57
N PHE A 363 3.31 -28.27 9.53
CA PHE A 363 2.54 -29.00 8.52
C PHE A 363 3.41 -29.91 7.67
N SER A 364 4.60 -29.44 7.26
CA SER A 364 5.58 -30.23 6.52
C SER A 364 6.05 -31.45 7.32
N ASP A 365 6.29 -31.28 8.62
CA ASP A 365 6.68 -32.36 9.52
C ASP A 365 5.54 -33.37 9.72
N GLY A 366 4.31 -32.90 9.91
CA GLY A 366 3.13 -33.76 10.01
C GLY A 366 2.87 -34.58 8.75
N MET A 367 3.01 -33.95 7.57
CA MET A 367 2.90 -34.66 6.29
C MET A 367 4.02 -35.69 6.11
N ARG A 368 5.26 -35.37 6.51
CA ARG A 368 6.39 -36.30 6.46
C ARG A 368 6.13 -37.54 7.34
N GLN A 369 5.64 -37.33 8.56
CA GLN A 369 5.27 -38.42 9.47
C GLN A 369 4.17 -39.28 8.85
N CYS A 370 3.14 -38.70 8.25
CA CYS A 370 2.07 -39.42 7.56
C CYS A 370 2.62 -40.30 6.42
N PHE A 371 3.56 -39.81 5.62
CA PHE A 371 4.19 -40.59 4.54
C PHE A 371 5.10 -41.71 5.08
N GLU A 372 5.78 -41.50 6.19
CA GLU A 372 6.56 -42.55 6.85
C GLU A 372 5.67 -43.68 7.40
N GLU A 373 4.54 -43.34 8.02
CA GLU A 373 3.57 -44.29 8.56
C GLU A 373 2.85 -45.09 7.47
N THR A 374 2.61 -44.47 6.29
CA THR A 374 1.93 -45.13 5.18
C THR A 374 2.88 -45.91 4.25
N GLY A 375 4.20 -45.91 4.51
CA GLY A 375 5.17 -46.61 3.69
C GLY A 375 5.48 -45.96 2.35
N ALA A 376 5.03 -44.72 2.11
CA ALA A 376 5.41 -43.96 0.95
C ALA A 376 6.92 -43.59 1.00
N GLU A 377 7.59 -43.57 -0.18
CA GLU A 377 9.02 -43.35 -0.27
C GLU A 377 9.48 -42.08 0.51
N ARG A 378 10.51 -42.23 1.34
CA ARG A 378 11.09 -41.16 2.14
C ARG A 378 11.49 -39.96 1.29
N THR A 379 10.77 -38.88 1.42
CA THR A 379 11.24 -37.59 0.93
C THR A 379 12.31 -37.04 1.87
N ARG A 380 13.55 -36.98 1.43
CA ARG A 380 14.70 -36.53 2.24
C ARG A 380 14.67 -35.03 2.60
N ASN A 381 13.75 -34.25 2.03
CA ASN A 381 13.70 -32.80 2.17
C ASN A 381 12.30 -32.35 2.59
N HIS A 382 12.18 -31.13 3.11
CA HIS A 382 10.89 -30.53 3.46
C HIS A 382 9.88 -30.64 2.31
N ILE A 383 8.65 -30.97 2.64
CA ILE A 383 7.54 -31.01 1.68
C ILE A 383 7.18 -29.61 1.23
N MET A 384 7.38 -28.63 2.09
CA MET A 384 7.24 -27.21 1.82
C MET A 384 8.59 -26.52 1.83
N THR A 385 8.76 -25.54 0.98
CA THR A 385 9.95 -24.70 0.96
C THR A 385 9.58 -23.25 0.71
N LEU A 386 10.40 -22.35 1.22
CA LEU A 386 10.27 -20.93 1.04
C LEU A 386 11.25 -20.46 -0.03
N VAL A 387 10.75 -19.74 -1.03
CA VAL A 387 11.55 -19.11 -2.06
C VAL A 387 11.02 -17.69 -2.25
N ASN A 388 11.85 -16.68 -1.98
CA ASN A 388 11.46 -15.27 -2.08
C ASN A 388 10.13 -14.96 -1.37
N ASP A 389 10.02 -15.37 -0.10
CA ASP A 389 8.83 -15.19 0.75
C ASP A 389 7.54 -15.87 0.28
N PHE A 390 7.61 -16.73 -0.72
CA PHE A 390 6.47 -17.57 -1.14
C PHE A 390 6.68 -19.02 -0.71
N VAL A 391 5.58 -19.64 -0.26
CA VAL A 391 5.57 -21.05 0.11
C VAL A 391 5.30 -21.91 -1.12
N TYR A 392 6.18 -22.86 -1.38
CA TYR A 392 6.02 -23.87 -2.42
C TYR A 392 5.83 -25.24 -1.79
N VAL A 393 4.89 -26.01 -2.32
CA VAL A 393 4.64 -27.39 -1.92
C VAL A 393 5.28 -28.33 -2.94
N ARG A 394 6.09 -29.25 -2.46
CA ARG A 394 6.65 -30.30 -3.27
C ARG A 394 5.57 -31.36 -3.54
N VAL A 395 5.15 -31.47 -4.78
CA VAL A 395 4.17 -32.48 -5.22
C VAL A 395 4.94 -33.63 -5.87
N PRO A 396 4.87 -34.86 -5.34
CA PRO A 396 5.44 -36.03 -6.03
C PRO A 396 4.77 -36.20 -7.39
N GLU A 397 5.52 -36.52 -8.43
CA GLU A 397 4.92 -36.99 -9.69
C GLU A 397 4.14 -38.27 -9.40
N ILE A 398 2.83 -38.17 -9.42
CA ILE A 398 1.95 -39.35 -9.33
C ILE A 398 2.01 -40.00 -10.69
N ASP A 399 2.54 -41.21 -10.76
CA ASP A 399 2.56 -42.01 -11.97
C ASP A 399 1.14 -42.13 -12.52
N ALA A 400 0.94 -41.77 -13.78
CA ALA A 400 -0.39 -41.75 -14.42
C ALA A 400 -1.09 -43.12 -14.37
N ASP A 401 -0.31 -44.19 -14.17
CA ASP A 401 -0.83 -45.55 -14.00
C ASP A 401 -1.50 -45.81 -12.65
N VAL A 402 -1.24 -44.99 -11.62
CA VAL A 402 -1.88 -45.12 -10.31
C VAL A 402 -3.31 -44.49 -10.32
N LEU A 403 -3.57 -43.52 -11.18
CA LEU A 403 -4.88 -42.87 -11.32
C LEU A 403 -5.85 -43.68 -12.19
N ALA A 404 -5.40 -44.70 -12.93
CA ALA A 404 -6.23 -45.50 -13.84
C ALA A 404 -6.75 -46.79 -13.16
N GLY A 405 -6.41 -47.07 -11.91
CA GLY A 405 -6.70 -48.34 -11.21
C GLY A 405 -7.58 -48.24 -9.99
N GLY A 406 -8.34 -47.15 -9.81
CA GLY A 406 -9.26 -47.00 -8.69
C GLY A 406 -10.72 -46.89 -9.13
#